data_0bc26571d3ad4434f147defbfe9cb393
#
_entry.id   0bc26571d3ad4434f147defbfe9cb393
#
_cell.length_a   1.000
_cell.length_b   1.000
_cell.length_c   1.000
_cell.angle_alpha   90.00
_cell.angle_beta   90.00
_cell.angle_gamma   90.00
#
_symmetry.space_group_name_H-M   'P 1'
#
loop_
_entity.id
_entity.type
_entity.pdbx_description
1 polymer ?
#
loop_
_entity_poly.entity_id
_entity_poly.type
_entity_poly.pdbx_seq_one_letter_code
_entity_poly.pdbx_strand_id
1 'polypeptide(L)'
;WDVGHQAYTHKLLTGRYERFHTLRQEGGLSGFCRPDESEHDMFYSGHSSTAASSALGLSTANTMRGSKNTVVAVVGDGSMTGGMFYEALNNAGRTHDRLIIVLNDNEMSISENVGSIARYLAVVRAKPEYYRMKAHTEKLLKHIPIIGNELSDAAFDIKSALKRIIYSDSWF
;
A
#
# COMPACT_ATOMS: atom_id res chain seq x y z
N TRP A 1 -1.18 8.17 -0.81
CA TRP A 1 -0.30 7.06 -0.41
C TRP A 1 0.12 7.26 1.04
N ASP A 2 -0.01 6.25 1.87
CA ASP A 2 0.54 6.28 3.22
C ASP A 2 2.08 6.17 3.19
N VAL A 3 2.74 6.61 4.27
CA VAL A 3 4.19 6.50 4.37
C VAL A 3 4.63 5.03 4.37
N GLY A 4 5.71 4.73 3.66
CA GLY A 4 6.27 3.40 3.56
C GLY A 4 6.73 3.09 2.13
N HIS A 5 7.22 1.88 1.94
CA HIS A 5 7.79 1.45 0.65
C HIS A 5 6.75 1.36 -0.49
N GLN A 6 5.46 1.24 -0.21
CA GLN A 6 4.41 1.33 -1.24
C GLN A 6 4.40 2.68 -1.97
N ALA A 7 4.81 3.77 -1.30
CA ALA A 7 4.94 5.08 -1.94
C ALA A 7 6.08 5.14 -2.96
N TYR A 8 7.03 4.22 -2.91
CA TYR A 8 8.16 4.19 -3.87
C TYR A 8 7.70 3.80 -5.27
N THR A 9 6.78 2.86 -5.39
CA THR A 9 6.16 2.51 -6.67
C THR A 9 5.48 3.73 -7.30
N HIS A 10 4.75 4.52 -6.50
CA HIS A 10 4.15 5.76 -6.95
C HIS A 10 5.21 6.75 -7.47
N LYS A 11 6.31 6.95 -6.73
CA LYS A 11 7.40 7.84 -7.16
C LYS A 11 8.03 7.39 -8.47
N LEU A 12 8.28 6.08 -8.63
CA LEU A 12 8.84 5.52 -9.86
C LEU A 12 7.92 5.78 -11.06
N LEU A 13 6.60 5.55 -10.90
CA LEU A 13 5.61 5.70 -11.97
C LEU A 13 5.27 7.16 -12.29
N THR A 14 5.61 8.11 -11.42
CA THR A 14 5.33 9.53 -11.57
C THR A 14 6.56 10.38 -11.90
N GLY A 15 7.48 9.82 -12.69
CA GLY A 15 8.58 10.54 -13.31
C GLY A 15 9.83 10.73 -12.44
N ARG A 16 9.91 10.04 -11.28
CA ARG A 16 11.07 10.15 -10.37
C ARG A 16 12.07 9.00 -10.49
N TYR A 17 11.92 8.16 -11.52
CA TYR A 17 12.76 6.97 -11.73
C TYR A 17 14.25 7.33 -11.78
N GLU A 18 14.65 8.29 -12.63
CA GLU A 18 16.04 8.69 -12.82
C GLU A 18 16.71 9.23 -11.55
N ARG A 19 15.91 9.84 -10.65
CA ARG A 19 16.37 10.39 -9.39
C ARG A 19 16.24 9.42 -8.22
N PHE A 20 15.74 8.22 -8.45
CA PHE A 20 15.38 7.29 -7.35
C PHE A 20 16.59 6.85 -6.52
N HIS A 21 17.80 6.87 -7.10
CA HIS A 21 19.05 6.61 -6.39
C HIS A 21 19.37 7.64 -5.27
N THR A 22 18.69 8.80 -5.27
CA THR A 22 18.84 9.84 -4.25
C THR A 22 17.81 9.72 -3.12
N LEU A 23 17.03 8.63 -3.07
CA LEU A 23 15.98 8.43 -2.09
C LEU A 23 16.53 8.54 -0.66
N ARG A 24 15.88 9.37 0.18
CA ARG A 24 16.25 9.65 1.59
C ARG A 24 17.64 10.27 1.77
N GLN A 25 18.25 10.82 0.73
CA GLN A 25 19.49 11.58 0.83
C GLN A 25 19.20 13.07 0.96
N GLU A 26 20.15 13.81 1.51
CA GLU A 26 20.05 15.27 1.59
C GLU A 26 19.96 15.88 0.18
N GLY A 27 18.98 16.76 -0.04
CA GLY A 27 18.71 17.33 -1.37
C GLY A 27 18.12 16.35 -2.40
N GLY A 28 17.93 15.08 -2.02
CA GLY A 28 17.35 14.03 -2.86
C GLY A 28 15.84 13.86 -2.69
N LEU A 29 15.33 12.71 -3.16
CA LEU A 29 13.93 12.35 -3.03
C LEU A 29 13.59 12.00 -1.58
N SER A 30 12.45 12.52 -1.10
CA SER A 30 11.94 12.17 0.23
C SER A 30 11.47 10.71 0.31
N GLY A 31 11.46 10.14 1.51
CA GLY A 31 10.95 8.79 1.76
C GLY A 31 9.42 8.68 1.76
N PHE A 32 8.70 9.75 1.42
CA PHE A 32 7.23 9.85 1.43
C PHE A 32 6.77 10.84 0.37
N CYS A 33 5.46 10.89 0.09
CA CYS A 33 4.89 11.82 -0.88
C CYS A 33 4.90 13.25 -0.37
N ARG A 34 5.28 14.20 -1.25
CA ARG A 34 5.39 15.63 -0.97
C ARG A 34 4.91 16.45 -2.17
N PRO A 35 3.96 17.39 -2.00
CA PRO A 35 3.46 18.23 -3.09
C PRO A 35 4.53 19.15 -3.72
N ASP A 36 5.57 19.50 -2.98
CA ASP A 36 6.70 20.28 -3.48
C ASP A 36 7.73 19.44 -4.26
N GLU A 37 7.59 18.12 -4.26
CA GLU A 37 8.42 17.19 -5.02
C GLU A 37 7.77 16.78 -6.35
N SER A 38 6.44 16.68 -6.38
CA SER A 38 5.69 16.27 -7.56
C SER A 38 4.23 16.74 -7.49
N GLU A 39 3.69 17.19 -8.63
CA GLU A 39 2.27 17.51 -8.79
C GLU A 39 1.34 16.29 -8.58
N HIS A 40 1.88 15.08 -8.64
CA HIS A 40 1.15 13.85 -8.38
C HIS A 40 1.04 13.52 -6.90
N ASP A 41 1.71 14.27 -6.02
CA ASP A 41 1.68 14.08 -4.58
C ASP A 41 0.69 15.04 -3.93
N MET A 42 -0.44 14.53 -3.45
CA MET A 42 -1.54 15.36 -2.94
C MET A 42 -1.30 15.93 -1.54
N PHE A 43 -0.47 15.25 -0.72
CA PHE A 43 -0.21 15.61 0.68
C PHE A 43 1.24 15.33 1.08
N TYR A 44 1.67 15.99 2.15
CA TYR A 44 2.86 15.61 2.91
C TYR A 44 2.55 14.37 3.75
N SER A 45 2.87 13.19 3.25
CA SER A 45 2.52 11.90 3.87
C SER A 45 3.64 11.35 4.75
N GLY A 46 4.25 12.19 5.60
CA GLY A 46 5.41 11.82 6.43
C GLY A 46 5.06 10.97 7.66
N HIS A 47 3.80 10.91 8.07
CA HIS A 47 3.32 10.12 9.20
C HIS A 47 2.46 8.95 8.72
N SER A 48 2.69 7.76 9.31
CA SER A 48 1.87 6.58 9.01
C SER A 48 0.43 6.74 9.52
N SER A 49 -0.47 5.94 8.98
CA SER A 49 -1.90 5.89 9.33
C SER A 49 -2.73 7.12 8.92
N THR A 50 -2.16 8.06 8.16
CA THR A 50 -2.82 9.32 7.80
C THR A 50 -3.52 9.31 6.45
N ALA A 51 -3.10 8.42 5.53
CA ALA A 51 -3.58 8.45 4.15
C ALA A 51 -5.10 8.21 4.04
N ALA A 52 -5.67 7.33 4.87
CA ALA A 52 -7.10 7.07 4.85
C ALA A 52 -7.91 8.30 5.27
N SER A 53 -7.49 9.02 6.31
CA SER A 53 -8.13 10.26 6.77
C SER A 53 -8.03 11.38 5.73
N SER A 54 -6.85 11.55 5.14
CA SER A 54 -6.62 12.53 4.08
C SER A 54 -7.47 12.22 2.84
N ALA A 55 -7.54 10.95 2.44
CA ALA A 55 -8.34 10.51 1.31
C ALA A 55 -9.85 10.67 1.56
N LEU A 56 -10.31 10.41 2.79
CA LEU A 56 -11.69 10.66 3.18
C LEU A 56 -12.04 12.15 3.04
N GLY A 57 -11.18 13.05 3.56
CA GLY A 57 -11.37 14.49 3.40
C GLY A 57 -11.45 14.93 1.93
N LEU A 58 -10.59 14.38 1.07
CA LEU A 58 -10.63 14.63 -0.38
C LEU A 58 -11.91 14.11 -1.02
N SER A 59 -12.35 12.90 -0.69
CA SER A 59 -13.56 12.31 -1.28
C SER A 59 -14.80 13.08 -0.84
N THR A 60 -14.87 13.52 0.40
CA THR A 60 -15.94 14.39 0.90
C THR A 60 -15.94 15.75 0.19
N ALA A 61 -14.77 16.37 0.02
CA ALA A 61 -14.65 17.61 -0.74
C ALA A 61 -15.09 17.45 -2.20
N ASN A 62 -14.77 16.32 -2.84
CA ASN A 62 -15.25 15.99 -4.18
C ASN A 62 -16.77 15.88 -4.22
N THR A 63 -17.37 15.20 -3.26
CA THR A 63 -18.83 15.07 -3.13
C THR A 63 -19.48 16.43 -2.97
N MET A 64 -18.96 17.29 -2.09
CA MET A 64 -19.47 18.66 -1.88
C MET A 64 -19.39 19.53 -3.12
N ARG A 65 -18.40 19.30 -3.99
CA ARG A 65 -18.22 20.02 -5.27
C ARG A 65 -19.02 19.40 -6.43
N GLY A 66 -19.72 18.30 -6.20
CA GLY A 66 -20.41 17.54 -7.26
C GLY A 66 -19.45 16.81 -8.21
N SER A 67 -18.18 16.64 -7.83
CA SER A 67 -17.20 15.91 -8.63
C SER A 67 -17.47 14.41 -8.59
N LYS A 68 -17.26 13.74 -9.71
CA LYS A 68 -17.37 12.28 -9.82
C LYS A 68 -16.03 11.55 -9.68
N ASN A 69 -14.97 12.27 -9.30
CA ASN A 69 -13.65 11.67 -9.13
C ASN A 69 -13.65 10.67 -7.97
N THR A 70 -12.97 9.54 -8.17
CA THR A 70 -12.73 8.55 -7.15
C THR A 70 -11.41 8.83 -6.47
N VAL A 71 -11.38 8.78 -5.16
CA VAL A 71 -10.16 8.91 -4.35
C VAL A 71 -9.69 7.53 -3.93
N VAL A 72 -8.39 7.27 -4.07
CA VAL A 72 -7.78 5.99 -3.70
C VAL A 72 -6.72 6.22 -2.63
N ALA A 73 -6.87 5.58 -1.49
CA ALA A 73 -5.85 5.52 -0.44
C ALA A 73 -5.10 4.19 -0.51
N VAL A 74 -3.78 4.22 -0.64
CA VAL A 74 -2.93 3.02 -0.56
C VAL A 74 -2.23 3.02 0.79
N VAL A 75 -2.49 1.99 1.58
CA VAL A 75 -2.08 1.90 2.99
C VAL A 75 -1.36 0.58 3.22
N GLY A 76 -0.21 0.61 3.89
CA GLY A 76 0.49 -0.59 4.32
C GLY A 76 -0.18 -1.25 5.54
N ASP A 77 0.05 -2.55 5.71
CA ASP A 77 -0.44 -3.34 6.84
C ASP A 77 0.02 -2.78 8.19
N GLY A 78 1.29 -2.34 8.30
CA GLY A 78 1.81 -1.67 9.48
C GLY A 78 1.10 -0.34 9.79
N SER A 79 0.74 0.45 8.78
CA SER A 79 -0.01 1.70 8.93
C SER A 79 -1.43 1.48 9.45
N MET A 80 -2.01 0.32 9.21
CA MET A 80 -3.34 -0.04 9.74
C MET A 80 -3.35 -0.28 11.24
N THR A 81 -2.22 -0.37 11.91
CA THR A 81 -2.16 -0.53 13.36
C THR A 81 -2.40 0.78 14.12
N GLY A 82 -2.34 1.92 13.45
CA GLY A 82 -2.57 3.23 14.05
C GLY A 82 -4.05 3.59 14.21
N GLY A 83 -4.40 4.27 15.32
CA GLY A 83 -5.78 4.62 15.67
C GLY A 83 -6.46 5.51 14.63
N MET A 84 -5.73 6.45 14.02
CA MET A 84 -6.27 7.37 13.01
C MET A 84 -6.83 6.65 11.79
N PHE A 85 -6.27 5.50 11.41
CA PHE A 85 -6.79 4.67 10.33
C PHE A 85 -8.21 4.18 10.65
N TYR A 86 -8.46 3.74 11.89
CA TYR A 86 -9.80 3.26 12.32
C TYR A 86 -10.80 4.38 12.43
N GLU A 87 -10.37 5.55 12.88
CA GLU A 87 -11.23 6.74 12.92
C GLU A 87 -11.68 7.12 11.50
N ALA A 88 -10.77 7.06 10.53
CA ALA A 88 -11.11 7.27 9.12
C ALA A 88 -12.10 6.23 8.59
N LEU A 89 -11.88 4.93 8.87
CA LEU A 89 -12.79 3.85 8.46
C LEU A 89 -14.17 4.01 9.08
N ASN A 90 -14.24 4.34 10.37
CA ASN A 90 -15.51 4.53 11.07
C ASN A 90 -16.32 5.69 10.47
N ASN A 91 -15.65 6.78 10.09
CA ASN A 91 -16.29 7.89 9.39
C ASN A 91 -16.69 7.53 7.95
N ALA A 92 -15.79 6.87 7.21
CA ALA A 92 -16.03 6.47 5.81
C ALA A 92 -17.25 5.55 5.68
N GLY A 93 -17.48 4.68 6.65
CA GLY A 93 -18.64 3.79 6.66
C GLY A 93 -20.00 4.50 6.76
N ARG A 94 -20.01 5.80 7.08
CA ARG A 94 -21.22 6.63 7.16
C ARG A 94 -21.43 7.52 5.94
N THR A 95 -20.44 7.63 5.08
CA THR A 95 -20.51 8.45 3.87
C THR A 95 -20.76 7.58 2.65
N HIS A 96 -21.30 8.17 1.61
CA HIS A 96 -21.41 7.55 0.29
C HIS A 96 -20.37 8.10 -0.69
N ASP A 97 -19.25 8.56 -0.15
CA ASP A 97 -18.18 9.15 -0.93
C ASP A 97 -17.45 8.09 -1.77
N ARG A 98 -16.92 8.52 -2.91
CA ARG A 98 -16.16 7.65 -3.82
C ARG A 98 -14.74 7.46 -3.31
N LEU A 99 -14.60 6.63 -2.29
CA LEU A 99 -13.33 6.30 -1.65
C LEU A 99 -13.02 4.80 -1.82
N ILE A 100 -11.82 4.50 -2.29
CA ILE A 100 -11.27 3.14 -2.34
C ILE A 100 -10.06 3.09 -1.42
N ILE A 101 -10.02 2.13 -0.52
CA ILE A 101 -8.86 1.86 0.33
C ILE A 101 -8.21 0.57 -0.14
N VAL A 102 -6.97 0.67 -0.58
CA VAL A 102 -6.14 -0.46 -1.00
C VAL A 102 -5.19 -0.82 0.12
N LEU A 103 -5.35 -2.00 0.67
CA LEU A 103 -4.41 -2.57 1.62
C LEU A 103 -3.24 -3.20 0.85
N ASN A 104 -2.04 -2.65 1.05
CA ASN A 104 -0.79 -3.25 0.60
C ASN A 104 -0.20 -4.08 1.73
N ASP A 105 -0.50 -5.36 1.72
CA ASP A 105 0.00 -6.32 2.70
C ASP A 105 1.01 -7.26 2.02
N ASN A 106 2.27 -7.04 2.30
CA ASN A 106 3.38 -7.84 1.77
C ASN A 106 4.09 -8.66 2.87
N GLU A 107 3.46 -8.81 4.03
CA GLU A 107 3.99 -9.54 5.17
C GLU A 107 5.36 -9.01 5.68
N MET A 108 5.70 -7.78 5.32
CA MET A 108 6.97 -7.13 5.64
C MET A 108 6.72 -5.87 6.46
N SER A 109 6.83 -5.96 7.77
CA SER A 109 6.93 -4.82 8.68
C SER A 109 8.25 -4.83 9.42
N ILE A 110 8.67 -3.67 9.95
CA ILE A 110 9.92 -3.52 10.71
C ILE A 110 9.90 -4.36 11.99
N SER A 111 8.71 -4.57 12.55
CA SER A 111 8.43 -5.47 13.67
C SER A 111 7.14 -6.22 13.41
N GLU A 112 6.87 -7.29 14.15
CA GLU A 112 5.60 -8.01 14.04
C GLU A 112 4.41 -7.06 14.24
N ASN A 113 3.43 -7.15 13.35
CA ASN A 113 2.19 -6.39 13.47
C ASN A 113 1.42 -6.87 14.70
N VAL A 114 1.17 -5.96 15.62
CA VAL A 114 0.45 -6.25 16.87
C VAL A 114 -1.01 -5.82 16.77
N GLY A 115 -1.86 -6.48 17.55
CA GLY A 115 -3.26 -6.13 17.69
C GLY A 115 -4.23 -7.07 16.98
N SER A 116 -5.53 -6.88 17.28
CA SER A 116 -6.61 -7.76 16.81
C SER A 116 -6.78 -7.76 15.29
N ILE A 117 -6.42 -6.67 14.61
CA ILE A 117 -6.53 -6.60 13.15
C ILE A 117 -5.38 -7.34 12.46
N ALA A 118 -4.17 -7.26 12.97
CA ALA A 118 -3.08 -8.09 12.46
C ALA A 118 -3.46 -9.59 12.54
N ARG A 119 -4.05 -9.99 13.67
CA ARG A 119 -4.60 -11.34 13.87
C ARG A 119 -5.74 -11.65 12.90
N TYR A 120 -6.68 -10.70 12.68
CA TYR A 120 -7.78 -10.87 11.73
C TYR A 120 -7.25 -11.04 10.30
N LEU A 121 -6.31 -10.21 9.87
CA LEU A 121 -5.67 -10.32 8.55
C LEU A 121 -4.94 -11.66 8.39
N ALA A 122 -4.26 -12.15 9.43
CA ALA A 122 -3.65 -13.47 9.42
C ALA A 122 -4.69 -14.58 9.20
N VAL A 123 -5.84 -14.49 9.87
CA VAL A 123 -6.96 -15.44 9.69
C VAL A 123 -7.54 -15.34 8.27
N VAL A 124 -7.73 -14.13 7.73
CA VAL A 124 -8.23 -13.94 6.36
C VAL A 124 -7.24 -14.53 5.34
N ARG A 125 -5.95 -14.33 5.53
CA ARG A 125 -4.90 -14.91 4.68
C ARG A 125 -4.87 -16.44 4.74
N ALA A 126 -5.21 -17.04 5.87
CA ALA A 126 -5.27 -18.49 6.03
C ALA A 126 -6.44 -19.15 5.30
N LYS A 127 -7.42 -18.38 4.81
CA LYS A 127 -8.59 -18.92 4.10
C LYS A 127 -8.23 -19.40 2.70
N PRO A 128 -8.78 -20.56 2.25
CA PRO A 128 -8.56 -21.08 0.91
C PRO A 128 -8.98 -20.13 -0.21
N GLU A 129 -10.01 -19.30 0.03
CA GLU A 129 -10.52 -18.30 -0.92
C GLU A 129 -9.45 -17.24 -1.23
N TYR A 130 -8.68 -16.83 -0.24
CA TYR A 130 -7.58 -15.90 -0.41
C TYR A 130 -6.52 -16.46 -1.38
N TYR A 131 -6.13 -17.71 -1.22
CA TYR A 131 -5.17 -18.36 -2.11
C TYR A 131 -5.69 -18.52 -3.53
N ARG A 132 -6.98 -18.82 -3.71
CA ARG A 132 -7.60 -18.90 -5.04
C ARG A 132 -7.61 -17.54 -5.73
N MET A 133 -7.97 -16.48 -5.01
CA MET A 133 -7.95 -15.12 -5.53
C MET A 133 -6.53 -14.69 -5.92
N LYS A 134 -5.54 -14.97 -5.06
CA LYS A 134 -4.13 -14.68 -5.31
C LYS A 134 -3.64 -15.40 -6.58
N ALA A 135 -3.89 -16.70 -6.70
CA ALA A 135 -3.51 -17.48 -7.87
C ALA A 135 -4.19 -16.98 -9.16
N HIS A 136 -5.45 -16.53 -9.07
CA HIS A 136 -6.15 -15.95 -10.21
C HIS A 136 -5.54 -14.62 -10.65
N THR A 137 -5.20 -13.75 -9.69
CA THR A 137 -4.54 -12.47 -9.96
C THR A 137 -3.14 -12.67 -10.57
N GLU A 138 -2.35 -13.59 -10.03
CA GLU A 138 -1.05 -13.96 -10.60
C GLU A 138 -1.16 -14.47 -12.04
N LYS A 139 -2.19 -15.27 -12.32
CA LYS A 139 -2.46 -15.76 -13.67
C LYS A 139 -2.86 -14.63 -14.61
N LEU A 140 -3.66 -13.65 -14.17
CA LEU A 140 -4.01 -12.49 -14.97
C LEU A 140 -2.79 -11.61 -15.25
N LEU A 141 -1.93 -11.36 -14.27
CA LEU A 141 -0.70 -10.58 -14.43
C LEU A 141 0.27 -11.21 -15.42
N LYS A 142 0.37 -12.52 -15.44
CA LYS A 142 1.19 -13.26 -16.44
C LYS A 142 0.71 -13.09 -17.88
N HIS A 143 -0.52 -12.72 -18.10
CA HIS A 143 -1.09 -12.47 -19.44
C HIS A 143 -0.91 -11.03 -19.93
N ILE A 144 -0.30 -10.14 -19.12
CA ILE A 144 0.01 -8.78 -19.53
C ILE A 144 1.36 -8.81 -20.28
N PRO A 145 1.40 -8.50 -21.57
CA PRO A 145 2.60 -8.71 -22.42
C PRO A 145 3.78 -7.80 -22.07
N ILE A 146 3.60 -6.83 -21.17
CA ILE A 146 4.65 -5.86 -20.76
C ILE A 146 5.46 -6.37 -19.57
N ILE A 147 4.95 -7.33 -18.80
CA ILE A 147 5.64 -7.90 -17.64
C ILE A 147 6.05 -9.32 -18.05
N GLY A 148 7.23 -9.45 -18.65
CA GLY A 148 7.74 -10.73 -19.12
C GLY A 148 7.85 -11.77 -18.00
N ASN A 149 7.71 -13.04 -18.38
CA ASN A 149 7.74 -14.20 -17.47
C ASN A 149 9.01 -14.23 -16.59
N GLU A 150 10.14 -13.75 -17.10
CA GLU A 150 11.42 -13.72 -16.38
C GLU A 150 11.41 -12.80 -15.14
N LEU A 151 10.70 -11.66 -15.20
CA LEU A 151 10.62 -10.73 -14.06
C LEU A 151 9.65 -11.25 -12.98
N SER A 152 8.61 -11.94 -13.40
CA SER A 152 7.62 -12.57 -12.50
C SER A 152 8.22 -13.77 -11.76
N ASP A 153 9.02 -14.57 -12.44
CA ASP A 153 9.65 -15.77 -11.88
C ASP A 153 10.81 -15.38 -10.94
N ALA A 154 11.64 -14.40 -11.32
CA ALA A 154 12.68 -13.86 -10.45
C ALA A 154 12.11 -13.21 -9.17
N ALA A 155 11.03 -12.45 -9.28
CA ALA A 155 10.35 -11.86 -8.12
C ALA A 155 9.71 -12.92 -7.23
N PHE A 156 9.18 -13.99 -7.81
CA PHE A 156 8.62 -15.12 -7.08
C PHE A 156 9.70 -15.94 -6.37
N ASP A 157 10.84 -16.17 -7.02
CA ASP A 157 11.97 -16.93 -6.46
C ASP A 157 12.65 -16.16 -5.33
N ILE A 158 12.85 -14.84 -5.47
CA ILE A 158 13.37 -13.97 -4.41
C ILE A 158 12.40 -13.97 -3.21
N LYS A 159 11.10 -13.83 -3.44
CA LYS A 159 10.09 -13.85 -2.38
C LYS A 159 10.04 -15.22 -1.69
N SER A 160 10.16 -16.30 -2.44
CA SER A 160 10.15 -17.67 -1.91
C SER A 160 11.42 -17.98 -1.12
N ALA A 161 12.58 -17.49 -1.58
CA ALA A 161 13.86 -17.62 -0.87
C ALA A 161 13.87 -16.80 0.43
N LEU A 162 13.40 -15.55 0.41
CA LEU A 162 13.23 -14.72 1.59
C LEU A 162 12.23 -15.34 2.58
N LYS A 163 11.13 -15.89 2.08
CA LYS A 163 10.15 -16.57 2.92
C LYS A 163 10.75 -17.81 3.61
N ARG A 164 11.58 -18.60 2.92
CA ARG A 164 12.31 -19.74 3.52
C ARG A 164 13.30 -19.30 4.60
N ILE A 165 14.02 -18.19 4.38
CA ILE A 165 14.99 -17.67 5.35
C ILE A 165 14.29 -17.10 6.59
N ILE A 166 13.17 -16.40 6.42
CA ILE A 166 12.44 -15.74 7.51
C ILE A 166 11.58 -16.73 8.32
N TYR A 167 11.04 -17.77 7.67
CA TYR A 167 10.16 -18.75 8.32
C TYR A 167 10.85 -20.07 8.71
N SER A 168 12.16 -20.22 8.42
CA SER A 168 12.90 -21.42 8.89
C SER A 168 13.06 -21.46 10.41
N ASP A 169 12.87 -20.34 11.10
CA ASP A 169 12.96 -20.20 12.55
C ASP A 169 11.64 -19.85 13.25
N SER A 170 10.51 -20.02 12.58
CA SER A 170 9.22 -19.84 13.26
C SER A 170 8.94 -21.03 14.18
N TRP A 171 9.24 -20.81 15.43
CA TRP A 171 8.69 -21.56 16.54
C TRP A 171 7.17 -21.30 16.61
N PHE A 172 6.38 -22.10 15.91
CA PHE A 172 4.97 -22.43 16.23
C PHE A 172 4.48 -23.45 15.21
#